data_0b6cfff62883184addada08c858ccfdb
#
_entry.id   0b6cfff62883184addada08c858ccfdb
#
_cell.length_a   1.000
_cell.length_b   1.000
_cell.length_c   1.000
_cell.angle_alpha   90.00
_cell.angle_beta   90.00
_cell.angle_gamma   90.00
#
_symmetry.space_group_name_H-M   'P 1'
#
loop_
_entity.id
_entity.type
_entity.pdbx_description
1 polymer ?
#
loop_
_entity_poly.entity_id
_entity_poly.type
_entity_poly.pdbx_seq_one_letter_code
_entity_poly.pdbx_strand_id
1 'polypeptide(L)'
;MARSKTYQMLMKISGDSSSLKKACEAASEHLDTLGNAAKAAGKVAATALAGIGTAAAGIAVAATSVYTEHEKAANSLAAATGATGKELENLQSAMETVYQNNFGESIEDAASAVSLVSRNIKGLSNQEIAGATEAAIALRDAFEYDVEESTRAAAAIRKNFGGSAEEAFGLIAAGAQNGLDYSGELIDTINEYSSQFSKLGFSADGMFQLLQSGADGTAWNLDKVGDAVKEFSIRAIDGSNTTVAAFEALGYNAATMMDTFAAGGDGANQAFFDVLNTLMDMEDQVARDALGVSLFGTMWEDLGTEAMEAMANASAGAYDTMDALEQINAIKYNDLDSAMEGVKRQAEAVLVRIGEQLAPYAKEGLEYLVNNVLPVVSSKLEEIVPVVIDAGKALWENRGTILALGSAVVTAVGAFKGLQVASAAV
;
A
#
# COMPACT_ATOMS: atom_id res chain seq x y z
N MET A 1 1.54 17.21 27.51
CA MET A 1 2.24 18.39 26.95
C MET A 1 3.53 18.06 26.19
N ALA A 2 3.72 16.78 25.78
CA ALA A 2 4.86 16.35 24.95
C ALA A 2 4.55 16.30 23.44
N ARG A 3 3.26 16.33 23.05
CA ARG A 3 2.77 16.20 21.68
C ARG A 3 3.18 17.35 20.72
N SER A 4 3.53 18.55 21.27
CA SER A 4 3.83 19.73 20.44
C SER A 4 5.25 19.75 19.86
N LYS A 5 6.22 19.03 20.43
CA LYS A 5 7.63 19.17 20.03
C LYS A 5 8.03 18.30 18.85
N THR A 6 7.44 17.11 18.70
CA THR A 6 7.77 16.17 17.61
C THR A 6 7.16 16.65 16.29
N TYR A 7 5.89 17.09 16.30
CA TYR A 7 5.26 17.71 15.14
C TYR A 7 5.94 19.01 14.70
N GLN A 8 6.45 19.81 15.64
CA GLN A 8 7.20 21.03 15.31
C GLN A 8 8.59 20.71 14.74
N MET A 9 9.18 19.55 15.04
CA MET A 9 10.47 19.14 14.46
C MET A 9 10.31 18.63 13.03
N LEU A 10 9.29 17.83 12.74
CA LEU A 10 8.93 17.41 11.38
C LEU A 10 8.52 18.58 10.49
N MET A 11 7.70 19.52 11.02
CA MET A 11 7.36 20.75 10.29
C MET A 11 8.55 21.71 10.13
N LYS A 12 9.55 21.68 11.00
CA LYS A 12 10.77 22.50 10.84
C LYS A 12 11.72 21.94 9.79
N ILE A 13 11.79 20.62 9.62
CA ILE A 13 12.60 20.00 8.56
C ILE A 13 11.91 20.17 7.20
N SER A 14 10.58 20.06 7.13
CA SER A 14 9.78 20.35 5.93
C SER A 14 9.56 21.87 5.70
N GLY A 15 9.69 22.70 6.71
CA GLY A 15 9.40 24.13 6.66
C GLY A 15 10.54 25.03 6.18
N ASP A 16 11.79 24.57 6.13
CA ASP A 16 12.93 25.38 5.68
C ASP A 16 13.48 24.96 4.30
N SER A 17 12.55 24.55 3.44
CA SER A 17 12.84 24.35 2.01
C SER A 17 12.96 25.68 1.23
N SER A 18 12.88 26.82 1.90
CA SER A 18 12.95 28.13 1.24
C SER A 18 14.28 28.37 0.52
N SER A 19 15.38 27.84 1.01
CA SER A 19 16.69 27.89 0.35
C SER A 19 16.76 26.90 -0.81
N LEU A 20 16.21 25.71 -0.68
CA LEU A 20 16.10 24.72 -1.77
C LEU A 20 15.09 25.18 -2.82
N LYS A 21 13.94 25.71 -2.40
CA LYS A 21 12.94 26.29 -3.28
C LYS A 21 13.50 27.48 -4.07
N LYS A 22 14.26 28.39 -3.44
CA LYS A 22 14.96 29.51 -4.12
C LYS A 22 16.05 29.01 -5.05
N ALA A 23 16.80 27.96 -4.69
CA ALA A 23 17.78 27.37 -5.59
C ALA A 23 17.12 26.70 -6.80
N CYS A 24 15.97 26.05 -6.62
CA CYS A 24 15.19 25.44 -7.70
C CYS A 24 14.47 26.47 -8.57
N GLU A 25 13.94 27.55 -7.99
CA GLU A 25 13.38 28.68 -8.74
C GLU A 25 14.47 29.38 -9.56
N ALA A 26 15.66 29.59 -9.01
CA ALA A 26 16.81 30.12 -9.74
C ALA A 26 17.30 29.15 -10.84
N ALA A 27 17.29 27.85 -10.59
CA ALA A 27 17.61 26.85 -11.61
C ALA A 27 16.54 26.82 -12.73
N SER A 28 15.25 26.96 -12.39
CA SER A 28 14.15 27.06 -13.35
C SER A 28 14.24 28.33 -14.21
N GLU A 29 14.52 29.49 -13.61
CA GLU A 29 14.75 30.73 -14.37
C GLU A 29 15.98 30.64 -15.30
N HIS A 30 17.03 29.98 -14.85
CA HIS A 30 18.20 29.72 -15.69
C HIS A 30 17.92 28.72 -16.82
N LEU A 31 17.06 27.73 -16.61
CA LEU A 31 16.63 26.79 -17.64
C LEU A 31 15.71 27.44 -18.67
N ASP A 32 14.80 28.33 -18.25
CA ASP A 32 14.00 29.17 -19.18
C ASP A 32 14.87 30.08 -20.03
N THR A 33 15.89 30.64 -19.42
CA THR A 33 16.89 31.49 -20.12
C THR A 33 17.74 30.68 -21.08
N LEU A 34 18.13 29.46 -20.71
CA LEU A 34 18.85 28.49 -21.58
C LEU A 34 17.96 27.96 -22.70
N GLY A 35 16.69 27.68 -22.46
CA GLY A 35 15.72 27.27 -23.48
C GLY A 35 15.49 28.36 -24.54
N ASN A 36 15.45 29.62 -24.12
CA ASN A 36 15.34 30.76 -25.03
C ASN A 36 16.68 31.09 -25.74
N ALA A 37 17.82 30.87 -25.08
CA ALA A 37 19.15 31.01 -25.68
C ALA A 37 19.45 29.90 -26.68
N ALA A 38 19.00 28.65 -26.41
CA ALA A 38 19.15 27.52 -27.32
C ALA A 38 18.32 27.70 -28.62
N LYS A 39 17.14 28.34 -28.53
CA LYS A 39 16.36 28.73 -29.73
C LYS A 39 17.03 29.82 -30.57
N ALA A 40 17.81 30.71 -29.92
CA ALA A 40 18.52 31.77 -30.60
C ALA A 40 19.92 31.42 -31.11
N ALA A 41 20.57 30.42 -30.53
CA ALA A 41 21.99 30.09 -30.74
C ALA A 41 22.26 28.84 -31.58
N GLY A 42 21.44 28.55 -32.57
CA GLY A 42 21.52 27.35 -33.43
C GLY A 42 22.83 27.07 -34.16
N LYS A 43 23.98 27.62 -33.81
CA LYS A 43 25.29 27.29 -34.45
C LYS A 43 26.61 27.55 -33.68
N VAL A 44 26.60 28.15 -32.47
CA VAL A 44 27.89 28.59 -31.88
C VAL A 44 28.18 28.08 -30.45
N ALA A 45 27.29 27.32 -29.84
CA ALA A 45 27.38 27.00 -28.41
C ALA A 45 28.12 25.69 -28.04
N ALA A 46 28.72 25.00 -28.95
CA ALA A 46 29.33 23.69 -28.65
C ALA A 46 30.65 23.75 -27.84
N THR A 47 31.34 24.90 -27.76
CA THR A 47 32.69 24.98 -27.19
C THR A 47 32.78 25.76 -25.85
N ALA A 48 31.80 26.56 -25.49
CA ALA A 48 31.86 27.34 -24.25
C ALA A 48 31.08 26.69 -23.07
N LEU A 49 30.32 25.64 -23.33
CA LEU A 49 29.46 24.93 -22.37
C LEU A 49 30.13 23.76 -21.64
N ALA A 50 31.37 23.45 -21.93
CA ALA A 50 32.06 22.26 -21.39
C ALA A 50 32.28 22.29 -19.86
N GLY A 51 32.22 23.45 -19.21
CA GLY A 51 32.41 23.55 -17.76
C GLY A 51 31.10 23.70 -16.94
N ILE A 52 30.09 24.35 -17.53
CA ILE A 52 28.78 24.56 -16.88
C ILE A 52 27.77 23.46 -17.34
N GLY A 53 28.03 22.87 -18.52
CA GLY A 53 27.18 21.87 -19.14
C GLY A 53 27.06 20.54 -18.41
N THR A 54 28.06 20.16 -17.61
CA THR A 54 28.03 18.85 -16.92
C THR A 54 27.03 18.79 -15.77
N ALA A 55 26.87 19.88 -15.00
CA ALA A 55 25.91 19.92 -13.90
C ALA A 55 24.47 20.08 -14.43
N ALA A 56 24.26 20.96 -15.41
CA ALA A 56 22.95 21.17 -16.03
C ALA A 56 22.49 19.93 -16.83
N ALA A 57 23.40 19.27 -17.57
CA ALA A 57 23.12 18.02 -18.24
C ALA A 57 22.82 16.88 -17.25
N GLY A 58 23.52 16.81 -16.13
CA GLY A 58 23.24 15.85 -15.04
C GLY A 58 21.85 16.04 -14.44
N ILE A 59 21.43 17.27 -14.19
CA ILE A 59 20.07 17.58 -13.69
C ILE A 59 19.03 17.24 -14.74
N ALA A 60 19.23 17.54 -16.01
CA ALA A 60 18.29 17.24 -17.08
C ALA A 60 18.09 15.72 -17.25
N VAL A 61 19.17 14.94 -17.22
CA VAL A 61 19.12 13.47 -17.29
C VAL A 61 18.40 12.89 -16.06
N ALA A 62 18.74 13.37 -14.85
CA ALA A 62 18.07 12.93 -13.62
C ALA A 62 16.58 13.29 -13.66
N ALA A 63 16.23 14.51 -14.07
CA ALA A 63 14.84 14.96 -14.18
C ALA A 63 14.04 14.12 -15.19
N THR A 64 14.63 13.80 -16.33
CA THR A 64 13.96 12.98 -17.35
C THR A 64 13.79 11.54 -16.85
N SER A 65 14.77 10.97 -16.13
CA SER A 65 14.68 9.63 -15.56
C SER A 65 13.55 9.55 -14.52
N VAL A 66 13.56 10.45 -13.52
CA VAL A 66 12.55 10.50 -12.46
C VAL A 66 11.15 10.76 -13.04
N TYR A 67 11.02 11.68 -13.98
CA TYR A 67 9.75 11.93 -14.67
C TYR A 67 9.24 10.67 -15.40
N THR A 68 10.11 9.94 -16.07
CA THR A 68 9.74 8.71 -16.78
C THR A 68 9.23 7.63 -15.82
N GLU A 69 9.82 7.51 -14.63
CA GLU A 69 9.34 6.59 -13.59
C GLU A 69 7.95 7.01 -13.08
N HIS A 70 7.75 8.29 -12.81
CA HIS A 70 6.44 8.83 -12.42
C HIS A 70 5.39 8.68 -13.55
N GLU A 71 5.75 8.92 -14.82
CA GLU A 71 4.85 8.73 -15.97
C GLU A 71 4.43 7.25 -16.10
N LYS A 72 5.36 6.30 -15.89
CA LYS A 72 5.05 4.86 -15.88
C LYS A 72 4.12 4.49 -14.72
N ALA A 73 4.40 4.97 -13.52
CA ALA A 73 3.56 4.73 -12.35
C ALA A 73 2.13 5.28 -12.57
N ALA A 74 2.02 6.50 -13.10
CA ALA A 74 0.74 7.12 -13.46
C ALA A 74 -0.01 6.32 -14.54
N ASN A 75 0.68 5.82 -15.56
CA ASN A 75 0.10 4.97 -16.59
C ASN A 75 -0.36 3.63 -16.04
N SER A 76 0.41 3.02 -15.13
CA SER A 76 0.04 1.78 -14.44
C SER A 76 -1.20 1.99 -13.57
N LEU A 77 -1.27 3.10 -12.84
CA LEU A 77 -2.42 3.50 -12.04
C LEU A 77 -3.67 3.68 -12.91
N ALA A 78 -3.55 4.39 -14.03
CA ALA A 78 -4.64 4.57 -15.01
C ALA A 78 -5.12 3.23 -15.57
N ALA A 79 -4.20 2.35 -15.95
CA ALA A 79 -4.52 1.03 -16.51
C ALA A 79 -5.21 0.14 -15.47
N ALA A 80 -4.74 0.16 -14.21
CA ALA A 80 -5.29 -0.66 -13.13
C ALA A 80 -6.67 -0.21 -12.65
N THR A 81 -6.96 1.09 -12.71
CA THR A 81 -8.21 1.68 -12.19
C THR A 81 -9.24 1.97 -13.27
N GLY A 82 -8.80 2.15 -14.52
CA GLY A 82 -9.63 2.67 -15.62
C GLY A 82 -10.00 4.16 -15.48
N ALA A 83 -9.41 4.86 -14.50
CA ALA A 83 -9.65 6.26 -14.22
C ALA A 83 -9.14 7.15 -15.38
N THR A 84 -9.86 8.23 -15.64
CA THR A 84 -9.52 9.21 -16.67
C THR A 84 -9.82 10.63 -16.19
N GLY A 85 -9.20 11.64 -16.82
CA GLY A 85 -9.46 13.05 -16.52
C GLY A 85 -9.22 13.37 -15.05
N LYS A 86 -10.16 14.08 -14.43
CA LYS A 86 -10.02 14.55 -13.05
C LYS A 86 -9.90 13.43 -11.99
N GLU A 87 -10.54 12.28 -12.23
CA GLU A 87 -10.40 11.13 -11.34
C GLU A 87 -8.96 10.59 -11.34
N LEU A 88 -8.35 10.48 -12.53
CA LEU A 88 -6.96 10.08 -12.65
C LEU A 88 -6.01 11.09 -12.01
N GLU A 89 -6.22 12.40 -12.24
CA GLU A 89 -5.44 13.47 -11.59
C GLU A 89 -5.50 13.34 -10.06
N ASN A 90 -6.67 13.03 -9.53
CA ASN A 90 -6.88 12.84 -8.11
C ASN A 90 -6.09 11.63 -7.57
N LEU A 91 -6.13 10.49 -8.27
CA LEU A 91 -5.38 9.30 -7.89
C LEU A 91 -3.86 9.51 -8.02
N GLN A 92 -3.41 10.22 -9.04
CA GLN A 92 -2.01 10.61 -9.19
C GLN A 92 -1.55 11.51 -8.03
N SER A 93 -2.38 12.48 -7.64
CA SER A 93 -2.09 13.33 -6.48
C SER A 93 -2.01 12.52 -5.17
N ALA A 94 -2.88 11.52 -4.98
CA ALA A 94 -2.80 10.62 -3.83
C ALA A 94 -1.52 9.78 -3.87
N MET A 95 -1.15 9.23 -5.02
CA MET A 95 0.10 8.49 -5.23
C MET A 95 1.33 9.32 -4.87
N GLU A 96 1.39 10.56 -5.38
CA GLU A 96 2.48 11.49 -5.06
C GLU A 96 2.54 11.82 -3.57
N THR A 97 1.38 12.03 -2.94
CA THR A 97 1.30 12.32 -1.50
C THR A 97 1.84 11.16 -0.67
N VAL A 98 1.39 9.93 -0.94
CA VAL A 98 1.86 8.70 -0.29
C VAL A 98 3.38 8.56 -0.42
N TYR A 99 3.89 8.72 -1.64
CA TYR A 99 5.32 8.61 -1.90
C TYR A 99 6.13 9.70 -1.21
N GLN A 100 5.69 10.96 -1.26
CA GLN A 100 6.35 12.09 -0.59
C GLN A 100 6.32 12.00 0.94
N ASN A 101 5.30 11.34 1.49
CA ASN A 101 5.20 11.03 2.92
C ASN A 101 6.04 9.81 3.34
N ASN A 102 6.87 9.31 2.44
CA ASN A 102 7.82 8.23 2.67
C ASN A 102 7.21 6.83 2.79
N PHE A 103 5.99 6.63 2.28
CA PHE A 103 5.37 5.31 2.20
C PHE A 103 5.63 4.66 0.83
N GLY A 104 5.76 3.32 0.86
CA GLY A 104 6.09 2.51 -0.32
C GLY A 104 7.58 2.48 -0.64
N GLU A 105 8.02 1.44 -1.34
CA GLU A 105 9.42 1.25 -1.73
C GLU A 105 9.81 2.09 -2.96
N SER A 106 8.83 2.40 -3.81
CA SER A 106 8.99 3.18 -5.03
C SER A 106 7.69 3.90 -5.38
N ILE A 107 7.73 4.81 -6.36
CA ILE A 107 6.53 5.47 -6.86
C ILE A 107 5.56 4.48 -7.52
N GLU A 108 6.06 3.40 -8.15
CA GLU A 108 5.25 2.32 -8.70
C GLU A 108 4.56 1.51 -7.60
N ASP A 109 5.25 1.28 -6.48
CA ASP A 109 4.65 0.60 -5.31
C ASP A 109 3.52 1.45 -4.71
N ALA A 110 3.75 2.75 -4.53
CA ALA A 110 2.70 3.68 -4.11
C ALA A 110 1.52 3.71 -5.10
N ALA A 111 1.78 3.72 -6.41
CA ALA A 111 0.73 3.64 -7.44
C ALA A 111 -0.09 2.35 -7.35
N SER A 112 0.58 1.21 -7.15
CA SER A 112 -0.06 -0.09 -6.97
C SER A 112 -0.97 -0.08 -5.74
N ALA A 113 -0.48 0.37 -4.59
CA ALA A 113 -1.25 0.46 -3.35
C ALA A 113 -2.45 1.41 -3.49
N VAL A 114 -2.27 2.62 -4.09
CA VAL A 114 -3.38 3.55 -4.38
C VAL A 114 -4.43 2.89 -5.27
N SER A 115 -4.01 2.12 -6.29
CA SER A 115 -4.96 1.44 -7.16
C SER A 115 -5.80 0.40 -6.41
N LEU A 116 -5.20 -0.34 -5.48
CA LEU A 116 -5.87 -1.34 -4.65
C LEU A 116 -6.88 -0.67 -3.71
N VAL A 117 -6.48 0.38 -3.02
CA VAL A 117 -7.35 1.14 -2.11
C VAL A 117 -8.54 1.74 -2.88
N SER A 118 -8.31 2.42 -3.99
CA SER A 118 -9.37 3.07 -4.77
C SER A 118 -10.37 2.08 -5.38
N ARG A 119 -9.92 0.86 -5.70
CA ARG A 119 -10.79 -0.21 -6.23
C ARG A 119 -11.60 -0.89 -5.13
N ASN A 120 -11.01 -1.13 -3.98
CA ASN A 120 -11.63 -1.90 -2.91
C ASN A 120 -12.49 -1.02 -1.98
N ILE A 121 -12.07 0.21 -1.69
CA ILE A 121 -12.79 1.12 -0.80
C ILE A 121 -13.41 2.25 -1.62
N LYS A 122 -14.72 2.17 -1.86
CA LYS A 122 -15.44 3.17 -2.68
C LYS A 122 -15.84 4.41 -1.87
N GLY A 123 -15.95 5.54 -2.57
CA GLY A 123 -16.47 6.79 -2.01
C GLY A 123 -15.48 7.58 -1.18
N LEU A 124 -14.19 7.27 -1.26
CA LEU A 124 -13.14 8.05 -0.60
C LEU A 124 -12.82 9.33 -1.38
N SER A 125 -12.56 10.41 -0.67
CA SER A 125 -11.91 11.61 -1.21
C SER A 125 -10.41 11.34 -1.48
N ASN A 126 -9.74 12.21 -2.19
CA ASN A 126 -8.29 12.06 -2.47
C ASN A 126 -7.44 11.95 -1.22
N GLN A 127 -7.75 12.76 -0.20
CA GLN A 127 -7.03 12.74 1.06
C GLN A 127 -7.25 11.44 1.82
N GLU A 128 -8.49 10.92 1.80
CA GLU A 128 -8.81 9.62 2.40
C GLU A 128 -8.17 8.46 1.64
N ILE A 129 -8.05 8.54 0.30
CA ILE A 129 -7.31 7.54 -0.49
C ILE A 129 -5.84 7.53 -0.09
N ALA A 130 -5.20 8.69 0.02
CA ALA A 130 -3.80 8.77 0.44
C ALA A 130 -3.62 8.19 1.85
N GLY A 131 -4.40 8.65 2.85
CA GLY A 131 -4.31 8.16 4.23
C GLY A 131 -4.60 6.65 4.36
N ALA A 132 -5.62 6.14 3.65
CA ALA A 132 -5.91 4.71 3.63
C ALA A 132 -4.78 3.89 2.97
N THR A 133 -4.13 4.45 1.94
CA THR A 133 -2.99 3.80 1.29
C THR A 133 -1.76 3.78 2.21
N GLU A 134 -1.49 4.88 2.90
CA GLU A 134 -0.43 4.96 3.91
C GLU A 134 -0.65 3.94 5.03
N ALA A 135 -1.89 3.82 5.52
CA ALA A 135 -2.25 2.82 6.52
C ALA A 135 -2.06 1.38 6.03
N ALA A 136 -2.48 1.07 4.81
CA ALA A 136 -2.30 -0.26 4.22
C ALA A 136 -0.82 -0.62 4.03
N ILE A 137 0.02 0.33 3.59
CA ILE A 137 1.46 0.16 3.48
C ILE A 137 2.09 0.00 4.87
N ALA A 138 1.66 0.79 5.86
CA ALA A 138 2.14 0.67 7.24
C ALA A 138 1.88 -0.71 7.83
N LEU A 139 0.70 -1.28 7.58
CA LEU A 139 0.35 -2.66 8.00
C LEU A 139 1.22 -3.70 7.29
N ARG A 140 1.46 -3.55 5.98
CA ARG A 140 2.39 -4.41 5.24
C ARG A 140 3.78 -4.36 5.86
N ASP A 141 4.29 -3.16 6.09
CA ASP A 141 5.66 -2.96 6.54
C ASP A 141 5.88 -3.35 8.01
N ALA A 142 4.83 -3.35 8.84
CA ALA A 142 4.90 -3.71 10.26
C ALA A 142 4.58 -5.18 10.53
N PHE A 143 3.60 -5.76 9.79
CA PHE A 143 3.04 -7.08 10.07
C PHE A 143 3.11 -8.04 8.87
N GLU A 144 3.72 -7.61 7.75
CA GLU A 144 3.83 -8.38 6.50
C GLU A 144 2.47 -8.71 5.86
N TYR A 145 1.41 -7.94 6.16
CA TYR A 145 0.11 -8.12 5.55
C TYR A 145 0.11 -7.72 4.08
N ASP A 146 -0.54 -8.51 3.25
CA ASP A 146 -0.77 -8.14 1.86
C ASP A 146 -1.67 -6.89 1.77
N VAL A 147 -1.27 -5.92 0.93
CA VAL A 147 -1.99 -4.64 0.77
C VAL A 147 -3.39 -4.84 0.23
N GLU A 148 -3.60 -5.79 -0.69
CA GLU A 148 -4.93 -6.07 -1.24
C GLU A 148 -5.84 -6.71 -0.18
N GLU A 149 -5.33 -7.67 0.58
CA GLU A 149 -6.09 -8.38 1.61
C GLU A 149 -6.45 -7.46 2.77
N SER A 150 -5.50 -6.68 3.30
CA SER A 150 -5.78 -5.69 4.36
C SER A 150 -6.74 -4.59 3.91
N THR A 151 -6.65 -4.16 2.65
CA THR A 151 -7.59 -3.19 2.07
C THR A 151 -8.99 -3.78 1.93
N ARG A 152 -9.12 -5.07 1.56
CA ARG A 152 -10.42 -5.77 1.54
C ARG A 152 -11.00 -5.90 2.94
N ALA A 153 -10.19 -6.21 3.94
CA ALA A 153 -10.62 -6.29 5.33
C ALA A 153 -11.13 -4.93 5.84
N ALA A 154 -10.40 -3.85 5.58
CA ALA A 154 -10.86 -2.49 5.90
C ALA A 154 -12.16 -2.11 5.16
N ALA A 155 -12.29 -2.51 3.90
CA ALA A 155 -13.53 -2.33 3.14
C ALA A 155 -14.70 -3.13 3.72
N ALA A 156 -14.45 -4.36 4.21
CA ALA A 156 -15.46 -5.19 4.86
C ALA A 156 -15.94 -4.57 6.18
N ILE A 157 -15.03 -4.06 7.02
CA ILE A 157 -15.35 -3.31 8.22
C ILE A 157 -16.25 -2.11 7.87
N ARG A 158 -15.81 -1.24 6.97
CA ARG A 158 -16.59 -0.06 6.57
C ARG A 158 -17.96 -0.40 6.00
N LYS A 159 -18.04 -1.42 5.17
CA LYS A 159 -19.30 -1.84 4.54
C LYS A 159 -20.32 -2.35 5.55
N ASN A 160 -19.86 -3.11 6.52
CA ASN A 160 -20.74 -3.81 7.47
C ASN A 160 -21.08 -2.95 8.71
N PHE A 161 -20.14 -2.12 9.17
CA PHE A 161 -20.28 -1.35 10.40
C PHE A 161 -20.31 0.18 10.18
N GLY A 162 -19.92 0.66 8.99
CA GLY A 162 -19.77 2.09 8.75
C GLY A 162 -18.38 2.60 9.15
N GLY A 163 -18.29 3.90 9.42
CA GLY A 163 -17.04 4.53 9.83
C GLY A 163 -16.10 4.91 8.68
N SER A 164 -14.96 5.46 9.03
CA SER A 164 -13.90 5.88 8.10
C SER A 164 -12.98 4.72 7.72
N ALA A 165 -12.17 4.90 6.67
CA ALA A 165 -11.12 3.95 6.33
C ALA A 165 -10.01 3.94 7.39
N GLU A 166 -9.70 5.10 7.97
CA GLU A 166 -8.70 5.25 9.01
C GLU A 166 -9.08 4.47 10.29
N GLU A 167 -10.36 4.56 10.72
CA GLU A 167 -10.87 3.77 11.83
C GLU A 167 -10.76 2.26 11.55
N ALA A 168 -11.11 1.82 10.33
CA ALA A 168 -11.03 0.41 9.97
C ALA A 168 -9.58 -0.13 9.98
N PHE A 169 -8.64 0.62 9.42
CA PHE A 169 -7.21 0.27 9.46
C PHE A 169 -6.65 0.37 10.89
N GLY A 170 -7.13 1.32 11.70
CA GLY A 170 -6.76 1.45 13.11
C GLY A 170 -7.16 0.22 13.92
N LEU A 171 -8.36 -0.33 13.70
CA LEU A 171 -8.81 -1.58 14.31
C LEU A 171 -7.92 -2.77 13.92
N ILE A 172 -7.58 -2.89 12.64
CA ILE A 172 -6.68 -3.96 12.16
C ILE A 172 -5.30 -3.83 12.81
N ALA A 173 -4.74 -2.61 12.83
CA ALA A 173 -3.45 -2.35 13.45
C ALA A 173 -3.43 -2.68 14.94
N ALA A 174 -4.46 -2.23 15.67
CA ALA A 174 -4.60 -2.50 17.10
C ALA A 174 -4.78 -3.99 17.38
N GLY A 175 -5.61 -4.69 16.59
CA GLY A 175 -5.77 -6.13 16.70
C GLY A 175 -4.45 -6.87 16.53
N ALA A 176 -3.66 -6.53 15.52
CA ALA A 176 -2.35 -7.12 15.27
C ALA A 176 -1.36 -6.82 16.41
N GLN A 177 -1.31 -5.57 16.91
CA GLN A 177 -0.46 -5.19 18.04
C GLN A 177 -0.84 -5.90 19.34
N ASN A 178 -2.12 -6.15 19.58
CA ASN A 178 -2.64 -6.87 20.73
C ASN A 178 -2.51 -8.40 20.58
N GLY A 179 -1.85 -8.88 19.52
CA GLY A 179 -1.58 -10.30 19.31
C GLY A 179 -2.79 -11.08 18.80
N LEU A 180 -3.81 -10.42 18.26
CA LEU A 180 -5.00 -11.09 17.73
C LEU A 180 -4.71 -11.91 16.47
N ASP A 181 -3.56 -11.67 15.83
CA ASP A 181 -3.10 -12.44 14.66
C ASP A 181 -2.23 -13.66 15.02
N TYR A 182 -2.38 -14.22 16.22
CA TYR A 182 -1.59 -15.36 16.70
C TYR A 182 -1.70 -16.62 15.83
N SER A 183 -2.80 -16.77 15.10
CA SER A 183 -3.02 -17.89 14.17
C SER A 183 -2.72 -17.53 12.70
N GLY A 184 -2.38 -16.27 12.39
CA GLY A 184 -2.18 -15.77 11.04
C GLY A 184 -3.48 -15.61 10.24
N GLU A 185 -4.62 -15.44 10.94
CA GLU A 185 -5.94 -15.46 10.31
C GLU A 185 -6.77 -14.19 10.58
N LEU A 186 -6.16 -13.15 11.13
CA LEU A 186 -6.89 -11.92 11.48
C LEU A 186 -7.57 -11.30 10.26
N ILE A 187 -6.83 -11.13 9.18
CA ILE A 187 -7.33 -10.50 7.94
C ILE A 187 -8.45 -11.34 7.32
N ASP A 188 -8.29 -12.66 7.26
CA ASP A 188 -9.29 -13.56 6.71
C ASP A 188 -10.54 -13.63 7.59
N THR A 189 -10.37 -13.70 8.91
CA THR A 189 -11.47 -13.65 9.89
C THR A 189 -12.31 -12.39 9.73
N ILE A 190 -11.68 -11.22 9.56
CA ILE A 190 -12.40 -9.96 9.31
C ILE A 190 -13.17 -10.04 7.99
N ASN A 191 -12.53 -10.49 6.92
CA ASN A 191 -13.15 -10.58 5.60
C ASN A 191 -14.35 -11.53 5.59
N GLU A 192 -14.24 -12.68 6.24
CA GLU A 192 -15.27 -13.72 6.21
C GLU A 192 -16.45 -13.40 7.13
N TYR A 193 -16.17 -12.94 8.36
CA TYR A 193 -17.21 -12.92 9.40
C TYR A 193 -17.78 -11.54 9.72
N SER A 194 -17.21 -10.40 9.24
CA SER A 194 -17.75 -9.05 9.54
C SER A 194 -19.25 -8.93 9.31
N SER A 195 -19.77 -9.57 8.24
CA SER A 195 -21.20 -9.49 7.92
C SER A 195 -22.09 -10.25 8.94
N GLN A 196 -21.55 -11.30 9.56
CA GLN A 196 -22.29 -12.08 10.57
C GLN A 196 -22.33 -11.33 11.90
N PHE A 197 -21.21 -10.72 12.28
CA PHE A 197 -21.18 -9.84 13.45
C PHE A 197 -22.14 -8.65 13.29
N SER A 198 -22.13 -7.99 12.14
CA SER A 198 -23.03 -6.88 11.85
C SER A 198 -24.52 -7.31 11.89
N LYS A 199 -24.87 -8.50 11.39
CA LYS A 199 -26.24 -9.04 11.49
C LYS A 199 -26.71 -9.24 12.93
N LEU A 200 -25.78 -9.69 13.80
CA LEU A 200 -26.05 -9.84 15.23
C LEU A 200 -25.95 -8.51 16.00
N GLY A 201 -25.83 -7.38 15.31
CA GLY A 201 -25.82 -6.05 15.92
C GLY A 201 -24.53 -5.66 16.62
N PHE A 202 -23.44 -6.35 16.38
CA PHE A 202 -22.13 -5.91 16.86
C PHE A 202 -21.70 -4.64 16.14
N SER A 203 -20.98 -3.78 16.84
CA SER A 203 -20.15 -2.74 16.24
C SER A 203 -18.83 -3.34 15.76
N ALA A 204 -18.02 -2.56 15.01
CA ALA A 204 -16.67 -2.97 14.64
C ALA A 204 -15.83 -3.24 15.90
N ASP A 205 -15.85 -2.32 16.88
CA ASP A 205 -15.18 -2.52 18.17
C ASP A 205 -15.66 -3.78 18.88
N GLY A 206 -16.96 -4.01 18.91
CA GLY A 206 -17.57 -5.20 19.53
C GLY A 206 -17.11 -6.51 18.88
N MET A 207 -16.93 -6.50 17.55
CA MET A 207 -16.33 -7.64 16.84
C MET A 207 -14.91 -7.90 17.33
N PHE A 208 -14.04 -6.89 17.35
CA PHE A 208 -12.66 -7.04 17.80
C PHE A 208 -12.58 -7.42 19.30
N GLN A 209 -13.45 -6.87 20.14
CA GLN A 209 -13.55 -7.25 21.56
C GLN A 209 -13.91 -8.73 21.73
N LEU A 210 -14.90 -9.23 20.98
CA LEU A 210 -15.29 -10.64 21.08
C LEU A 210 -14.19 -11.56 20.57
N LEU A 211 -13.57 -11.21 19.44
CA LEU A 211 -12.44 -11.95 18.89
C LEU A 211 -11.27 -12.01 19.88
N GLN A 212 -10.93 -10.87 20.52
CA GLN A 212 -9.89 -10.80 21.55
C GLN A 212 -10.23 -11.65 22.75
N SER A 213 -11.49 -11.57 23.23
CA SER A 213 -11.92 -12.38 24.37
C SER A 213 -11.83 -13.87 24.08
N GLY A 214 -12.22 -14.30 22.87
CA GLY A 214 -12.07 -15.69 22.44
C GLY A 214 -10.60 -16.13 22.38
N ALA A 215 -9.71 -15.28 21.86
CA ALA A 215 -8.28 -15.52 21.83
C ALA A 215 -7.66 -15.62 23.23
N ASP A 216 -8.01 -14.69 24.13
CA ASP A 216 -7.57 -14.68 25.54
C ASP A 216 -8.12 -15.89 26.30
N GLY A 217 -9.29 -16.39 25.93
CA GLY A 217 -9.92 -17.61 26.42
C GLY A 217 -9.37 -18.90 25.83
N THR A 218 -8.14 -18.87 25.27
CA THR A 218 -7.43 -20.04 24.72
C THR A 218 -7.99 -20.64 23.44
N ALA A 219 -8.80 -19.91 22.65
CA ALA A 219 -9.14 -20.33 21.31
C ALA A 219 -7.86 -20.61 20.50
N TRP A 220 -7.71 -21.81 20.00
CA TRP A 220 -6.47 -22.23 19.32
C TRP A 220 -6.31 -21.61 17.91
N ASN A 221 -7.40 -21.09 17.35
CA ASN A 221 -7.44 -20.43 16.06
C ASN A 221 -8.50 -19.33 16.06
N LEU A 222 -8.16 -18.15 15.54
CA LEU A 222 -9.07 -17.00 15.53
C LEU A 222 -10.30 -17.21 14.62
N ASP A 223 -10.11 -17.90 13.50
CA ASP A 223 -11.19 -18.28 12.58
C ASP A 223 -12.34 -19.00 13.30
N LYS A 224 -12.03 -19.86 14.28
CA LYS A 224 -13.03 -20.58 15.06
C LYS A 224 -13.94 -19.68 15.88
N VAL A 225 -13.43 -18.57 16.37
CA VAL A 225 -14.24 -17.57 17.08
C VAL A 225 -15.22 -16.91 16.11
N GLY A 226 -14.75 -16.53 14.93
CA GLY A 226 -15.60 -15.99 13.86
C GLY A 226 -16.66 -16.99 13.40
N ASP A 227 -16.27 -18.25 13.19
CA ASP A 227 -17.16 -19.31 12.74
C ASP A 227 -18.23 -19.66 13.79
N ALA A 228 -17.92 -19.59 15.09
CA ALA A 228 -18.90 -19.74 16.17
C ALA A 228 -20.01 -18.67 16.09
N VAL A 229 -19.65 -17.44 15.82
CA VAL A 229 -20.62 -16.34 15.65
C VAL A 229 -21.45 -16.56 14.38
N LYS A 230 -20.84 -17.02 13.28
CA LYS A 230 -21.54 -17.36 12.04
C LYS A 230 -22.52 -18.50 12.24
N GLU A 231 -22.10 -19.63 12.83
CA GLU A 231 -22.94 -20.78 13.12
C GLU A 231 -24.14 -20.38 14.00
N PHE A 232 -23.89 -19.60 15.06
CA PHE A 232 -24.94 -19.05 15.88
C PHE A 232 -25.92 -18.18 15.07
N SER A 233 -25.42 -17.27 14.26
CA SER A 233 -26.24 -16.35 13.46
C SER A 233 -27.19 -17.08 12.49
N ILE A 234 -26.77 -18.24 11.99
CA ILE A 234 -27.56 -19.08 11.10
C ILE A 234 -28.60 -19.87 11.90
N ARG A 235 -28.16 -20.56 12.96
CA ARG A 235 -28.99 -21.45 13.76
C ARG A 235 -30.06 -20.68 14.54
N ALA A 236 -29.71 -19.54 15.10
CA ALA A 236 -30.61 -18.71 15.89
C ALA A 236 -31.93 -18.32 15.17
N ILE A 237 -31.94 -18.42 13.83
CA ILE A 237 -33.10 -18.07 13.00
C ILE A 237 -33.62 -19.20 12.11
N ASP A 238 -33.03 -20.41 12.16
CA ASP A 238 -33.35 -21.50 11.23
C ASP A 238 -34.71 -22.16 11.47
N GLY A 239 -35.31 -21.97 12.63
CA GLY A 239 -36.60 -22.53 13.03
C GLY A 239 -36.58 -24.07 13.16
N SER A 240 -35.41 -24.67 13.23
CA SER A 240 -35.28 -26.13 13.43
C SER A 240 -35.80 -26.54 14.80
N ASN A 241 -36.28 -27.78 14.90
CA ASN A 241 -36.73 -28.34 16.19
C ASN A 241 -35.62 -28.31 17.25
N THR A 242 -34.35 -28.44 16.80
CA THR A 242 -33.18 -28.41 17.68
C THR A 242 -32.98 -27.02 18.28
N THR A 243 -33.05 -25.98 17.45
CA THR A 243 -32.91 -24.58 17.90
C THR A 243 -34.07 -24.16 18.79
N VAL A 244 -35.30 -24.50 18.40
CA VAL A 244 -36.51 -24.21 19.22
C VAL A 244 -36.39 -24.85 20.59
N ALA A 245 -36.08 -26.15 20.65
CA ALA A 245 -35.88 -26.89 21.90
C ALA A 245 -34.74 -26.32 22.76
N ALA A 246 -33.69 -25.85 22.14
CA ALA A 246 -32.55 -25.24 22.85
C ALA A 246 -32.95 -23.92 23.52
N PHE A 247 -33.63 -23.01 22.81
CA PHE A 247 -34.11 -21.76 23.41
C PHE A 247 -35.12 -22.02 24.54
N GLU A 248 -36.04 -22.95 24.34
CA GLU A 248 -37.02 -23.31 25.38
C GLU A 248 -36.39 -23.92 26.62
N ALA A 249 -35.37 -24.78 26.45
CA ALA A 249 -34.58 -25.37 27.53
C ALA A 249 -33.79 -24.31 28.33
N LEU A 250 -33.34 -23.25 27.68
CA LEU A 250 -32.70 -22.08 28.31
C LEU A 250 -33.69 -21.12 28.95
N GLY A 251 -35.03 -21.40 28.87
CA GLY A 251 -36.06 -20.57 29.46
C GLY A 251 -36.54 -19.40 28.58
N TYR A 252 -36.14 -19.36 27.32
CA TYR A 252 -36.57 -18.32 26.39
C TYR A 252 -37.77 -18.74 25.57
N ASN A 253 -38.56 -17.76 25.13
CA ASN A 253 -39.55 -18.00 24.08
C ASN A 253 -38.85 -18.06 22.73
N ALA A 254 -38.82 -19.24 22.10
CA ALA A 254 -38.06 -19.49 20.87
C ALA A 254 -38.50 -18.57 19.71
N ALA A 255 -39.81 -18.33 19.54
CA ALA A 255 -40.30 -17.44 18.49
C ALA A 255 -39.81 -15.99 18.68
N THR A 256 -39.84 -15.49 19.92
CA THR A 256 -39.35 -14.15 20.27
C THR A 256 -37.82 -14.04 20.01
N MET A 257 -37.05 -15.05 20.39
CA MET A 257 -35.59 -15.06 20.16
C MET A 257 -35.26 -15.06 18.66
N MET A 258 -35.94 -15.92 17.89
CA MET A 258 -35.76 -15.95 16.43
C MET A 258 -36.12 -14.61 15.76
N ASP A 259 -37.23 -13.99 16.17
CA ASP A 259 -37.61 -12.67 15.67
C ASP A 259 -36.59 -11.59 16.04
N THR A 260 -36.04 -11.63 17.27
CA THR A 260 -35.01 -10.70 17.73
C THR A 260 -33.73 -10.85 16.91
N PHE A 261 -33.24 -12.06 16.68
CA PHE A 261 -32.06 -12.31 15.87
C PHE A 261 -32.28 -12.00 14.38
N ALA A 262 -33.46 -12.26 13.86
CA ALA A 262 -33.83 -11.89 12.50
C ALA A 262 -33.91 -10.37 12.30
N ALA A 263 -34.33 -9.62 13.31
CA ALA A 263 -34.37 -8.17 13.30
C ALA A 263 -32.98 -7.53 13.37
N GLY A 264 -32.01 -8.20 14.02
CA GLY A 264 -30.65 -7.68 14.21
C GLY A 264 -30.55 -6.49 15.17
N GLY A 265 -29.47 -5.73 15.08
CA GLY A 265 -29.23 -4.54 15.88
C GLY A 265 -28.96 -4.82 17.36
N ASP A 266 -29.06 -3.77 18.20
CA ASP A 266 -28.71 -3.85 19.63
C ASP A 266 -29.45 -4.95 20.39
N GLY A 267 -30.72 -5.22 19.98
CA GLY A 267 -31.52 -6.29 20.60
C GLY A 267 -30.94 -7.69 20.33
N ALA A 268 -30.44 -7.94 19.11
CA ALA A 268 -29.79 -9.19 18.76
C ALA A 268 -28.43 -9.34 19.46
N ASN A 269 -27.68 -8.25 19.57
CA ASN A 269 -26.42 -8.23 20.29
C ASN A 269 -26.60 -8.56 21.78
N GLN A 270 -27.55 -7.91 22.45
CA GLN A 270 -27.87 -8.20 23.85
C GLN A 270 -28.34 -9.67 24.02
N ALA A 271 -29.24 -10.14 23.14
CA ALA A 271 -29.74 -11.51 23.19
C ALA A 271 -28.62 -12.56 22.95
N PHE A 272 -27.63 -12.26 22.14
CA PHE A 272 -26.47 -13.13 21.96
C PHE A 272 -25.72 -13.34 23.27
N PHE A 273 -25.41 -12.27 23.98
CA PHE A 273 -24.73 -12.35 25.27
C PHE A 273 -25.60 -12.98 26.35
N ASP A 274 -26.92 -12.69 26.37
CA ASP A 274 -27.87 -13.31 27.30
C ASP A 274 -27.91 -14.82 27.13
N VAL A 275 -27.98 -15.33 25.88
CA VAL A 275 -27.93 -16.76 25.57
C VAL A 275 -26.60 -17.38 26.00
N LEU A 276 -25.50 -16.73 25.66
CA LEU A 276 -24.17 -17.24 25.97
C LEU A 276 -23.93 -17.29 27.50
N ASN A 277 -24.30 -16.24 28.23
CA ASN A 277 -24.22 -16.21 29.68
C ASN A 277 -25.13 -17.27 30.31
N THR A 278 -26.35 -17.43 29.82
CA THR A 278 -27.25 -18.47 30.36
C THR A 278 -26.70 -19.87 30.19
N LEU A 279 -26.01 -20.15 29.03
CA LEU A 279 -25.30 -21.41 28.83
C LEU A 279 -24.16 -21.57 29.85
N MET A 280 -23.36 -20.52 30.05
CA MET A 280 -22.23 -20.57 30.98
C MET A 280 -22.65 -20.75 32.45
N ASP A 281 -23.81 -20.22 32.85
CA ASP A 281 -24.38 -20.34 34.19
C ASP A 281 -24.95 -21.72 34.49
N MET A 282 -25.05 -22.63 33.50
CA MET A 282 -25.62 -23.98 33.72
C MET A 282 -24.67 -24.85 34.53
N GLU A 283 -25.17 -25.41 35.63
CA GLU A 283 -24.44 -26.36 36.49
C GLU A 283 -24.24 -27.74 35.79
N ASP A 284 -25.26 -28.19 35.02
CA ASP A 284 -25.21 -29.45 34.28
C ASP A 284 -24.41 -29.27 32.98
N GLN A 285 -23.15 -29.65 33.04
CA GLN A 285 -22.23 -29.54 31.89
C GLN A 285 -22.69 -30.34 30.67
N VAL A 286 -23.30 -31.52 30.86
CA VAL A 286 -23.76 -32.34 29.74
C VAL A 286 -24.94 -31.67 29.03
N ALA A 287 -25.87 -31.12 29.80
CA ALA A 287 -27.00 -30.37 29.25
C ALA A 287 -26.49 -29.06 28.55
N ARG A 288 -25.57 -28.35 29.19
CA ARG A 288 -24.95 -27.14 28.63
C ARG A 288 -24.32 -27.42 27.27
N ASP A 289 -23.48 -28.44 27.22
CA ASP A 289 -22.74 -28.76 25.99
C ASP A 289 -23.68 -29.22 24.86
N ALA A 290 -24.72 -29.98 25.17
CA ALA A 290 -25.74 -30.36 24.20
C ALA A 290 -26.52 -29.15 23.64
N LEU A 291 -26.86 -28.17 24.49
CA LEU A 291 -27.50 -26.94 24.08
C LEU A 291 -26.56 -26.01 23.33
N GLY A 292 -25.30 -25.93 23.77
CA GLY A 292 -24.24 -25.19 23.10
C GLY A 292 -24.02 -25.69 21.67
N VAL A 293 -23.88 -27.00 21.48
CA VAL A 293 -23.80 -27.60 20.13
C VAL A 293 -25.04 -27.33 19.29
N SER A 294 -26.22 -27.32 19.91
CA SER A 294 -27.47 -27.00 19.20
C SER A 294 -27.48 -25.58 18.64
N LEU A 295 -26.88 -24.61 19.32
CA LEU A 295 -26.89 -23.18 18.95
C LEU A 295 -25.62 -22.73 18.23
N PHE A 296 -24.45 -23.28 18.55
CA PHE A 296 -23.14 -22.90 17.98
C PHE A 296 -22.55 -23.99 17.06
N GLY A 297 -23.26 -25.10 16.83
CA GLY A 297 -22.71 -26.21 16.05
C GLY A 297 -21.49 -26.83 16.72
N THR A 298 -20.60 -27.42 15.91
CA THR A 298 -19.36 -28.02 16.38
C THR A 298 -18.37 -27.00 16.93
N MET A 299 -18.58 -25.72 16.67
CA MET A 299 -17.70 -24.64 17.18
C MET A 299 -17.75 -24.55 18.71
N TRP A 300 -18.85 -24.98 19.35
CA TRP A 300 -18.95 -25.11 20.79
C TRP A 300 -17.88 -26.06 21.35
N GLU A 301 -17.71 -27.21 20.70
CA GLU A 301 -16.72 -28.22 21.10
C GLU A 301 -15.30 -27.80 20.71
N ASP A 302 -15.12 -27.19 19.52
CA ASP A 302 -13.82 -26.77 18.98
C ASP A 302 -13.18 -25.68 19.84
N LEU A 303 -13.96 -24.71 20.30
CA LEU A 303 -13.49 -23.60 21.15
C LEU A 303 -13.29 -24.04 22.60
N GLY A 304 -14.14 -24.92 23.09
CA GLY A 304 -14.13 -25.35 24.50
C GLY A 304 -14.69 -24.32 25.47
N THR A 305 -14.84 -24.73 26.72
CA THR A 305 -15.51 -23.94 27.75
C THR A 305 -14.80 -22.63 28.08
N GLU A 306 -13.47 -22.61 28.11
CA GLU A 306 -12.69 -21.42 28.51
C GLU A 306 -12.84 -20.29 27.50
N ALA A 307 -12.79 -20.59 26.20
CA ALA A 307 -12.99 -19.58 25.18
C ALA A 307 -14.45 -19.08 25.12
N MET A 308 -15.42 -19.98 25.27
CA MET A 308 -16.85 -19.61 25.31
C MET A 308 -17.18 -18.76 26.55
N GLU A 309 -16.60 -19.03 27.71
CA GLU A 309 -16.73 -18.24 28.91
C GLU A 309 -16.10 -16.85 28.75
N ALA A 310 -14.90 -16.79 28.16
CA ALA A 310 -14.24 -15.52 27.87
C ALA A 310 -15.07 -14.68 26.88
N MET A 311 -15.65 -15.30 25.86
CA MET A 311 -16.57 -14.63 24.91
C MET A 311 -17.84 -14.13 25.63
N ALA A 312 -18.41 -14.90 26.56
CA ALA A 312 -19.59 -14.50 27.34
C ALA A 312 -19.31 -13.26 28.21
N ASN A 313 -18.08 -13.15 28.69
CA ASN A 313 -17.61 -12.03 29.50
C ASN A 313 -17.04 -10.87 28.68
N ALA A 314 -17.11 -10.92 27.33
CA ALA A 314 -16.58 -9.87 26.49
C ALA A 314 -17.25 -8.52 26.83
N SER A 315 -16.43 -7.52 27.04
CA SER A 315 -16.90 -6.19 27.41
C SER A 315 -17.50 -5.47 26.20
N ALA A 316 -18.64 -4.83 26.36
CA ALA A 316 -19.25 -3.97 25.35
C ALA A 316 -18.57 -2.58 25.32
N GLY A 317 -17.25 -2.51 25.32
CA GLY A 317 -16.47 -1.27 25.29
C GLY A 317 -15.92 -0.93 23.90
N ALA A 318 -15.36 0.26 23.75
CA ALA A 318 -14.54 0.59 22.59
C ALA A 318 -13.28 -0.28 22.60
N TYR A 319 -12.94 -0.87 21.47
CA TYR A 319 -11.64 -1.53 21.31
C TYR A 319 -10.55 -0.45 21.32
N ASP A 320 -9.50 -0.66 22.09
CA ASP A 320 -8.46 0.36 22.19
C ASP A 320 -7.65 0.42 20.90
N THR A 321 -8.04 1.34 20.03
CA THR A 321 -7.35 1.64 18.78
C THR A 321 -6.45 2.85 18.88
N MET A 322 -6.39 3.47 20.09
CA MET A 322 -5.71 4.75 20.25
C MET A 322 -4.26 4.65 19.78
N ASP A 323 -4.00 5.38 18.72
CA ASP A 323 -2.66 5.64 18.18
C ASP A 323 -1.93 4.42 17.57
N ALA A 324 -2.60 3.27 17.32
CA ALA A 324 -1.93 2.09 16.76
C ALA A 324 -1.19 2.39 15.45
N LEU A 325 -1.85 3.02 14.48
CA LEU A 325 -1.22 3.46 13.24
C LEU A 325 -0.19 4.59 13.47
N GLU A 326 -0.49 5.54 14.36
CA GLU A 326 0.47 6.60 14.72
C GLU A 326 1.73 6.01 15.37
N GLN A 327 1.59 5.00 16.23
CA GLN A 327 2.73 4.31 16.83
C GLN A 327 3.57 3.56 15.81
N ILE A 328 2.94 2.85 14.86
CA ILE A 328 3.64 2.18 13.76
C ILE A 328 4.43 3.22 12.96
N ASN A 329 3.79 4.30 12.53
CA ASN A 329 4.40 5.37 11.75
C ASN A 329 5.53 6.07 12.51
N ALA A 330 5.36 6.33 13.81
CA ALA A 330 6.36 6.98 14.64
C ALA A 330 7.61 6.12 14.87
N ILE A 331 7.47 4.81 14.89
CA ILE A 331 8.59 3.88 15.10
C ILE A 331 9.25 3.52 13.78
N LYS A 332 8.47 3.14 12.77
CA LYS A 332 8.96 2.60 11.50
C LYS A 332 9.60 3.67 10.60
N TYR A 333 9.06 4.88 10.60
CA TYR A 333 9.46 5.93 9.64
C TYR A 333 10.14 7.14 10.30
N ASN A 334 10.61 7.05 11.54
CA ASN A 334 11.23 8.15 12.29
C ASN A 334 12.72 7.92 12.58
N ASP A 335 13.41 7.16 11.77
CA ASP A 335 14.85 6.98 11.82
C ASP A 335 15.60 7.89 10.83
N LEU A 336 16.92 7.88 10.89
CA LEU A 336 17.77 8.71 10.04
C LEU A 336 17.67 8.32 8.56
N ASP A 337 17.53 7.04 8.26
CA ASP A 337 17.44 6.52 6.89
C ASP A 337 16.12 6.97 6.25
N SER A 338 15.02 6.81 6.97
CA SER A 338 13.70 7.32 6.55
C SER A 338 13.71 8.84 6.35
N ALA A 339 14.40 9.59 7.21
CA ALA A 339 14.53 11.03 7.05
C ALA A 339 15.33 11.40 5.79
N MET A 340 16.40 10.66 5.49
CA MET A 340 17.21 10.86 4.27
C MET A 340 16.41 10.50 3.01
N GLU A 341 15.67 9.40 3.04
CA GLU A 341 14.80 8.99 1.92
C GLU A 341 13.69 10.02 1.69
N GLY A 342 13.09 10.55 2.75
CA GLY A 342 12.09 11.62 2.65
C GLY A 342 12.65 12.89 1.97
N VAL A 343 13.89 13.28 2.30
CA VAL A 343 14.57 14.41 1.62
C VAL A 343 14.80 14.11 0.14
N LYS A 344 15.24 12.89 -0.18
CA LYS A 344 15.45 12.44 -1.56
C LYS A 344 14.14 12.50 -2.36
N ARG A 345 13.03 11.95 -1.85
CA ARG A 345 11.72 11.94 -2.51
C ARG A 345 11.18 13.36 -2.73
N GLN A 346 11.42 14.28 -1.80
CA GLN A 346 11.08 15.67 -2.01
C GLN A 346 11.92 16.35 -3.09
N ALA A 347 13.21 15.98 -3.19
CA ALA A 347 14.06 16.44 -4.29
C ALA A 347 13.59 15.85 -5.65
N GLU A 348 13.17 14.60 -5.68
CA GLU A 348 12.58 13.95 -6.85
C GLU A 348 11.30 14.64 -7.32
N ALA A 349 10.43 15.06 -6.41
CA ALA A 349 9.22 15.83 -6.75
C ALA A 349 9.55 17.15 -7.49
N VAL A 350 10.69 17.75 -7.20
CA VAL A 350 11.18 18.92 -7.97
C VAL A 350 11.70 18.50 -9.34
N LEU A 351 12.43 17.38 -9.41
CA LEU A 351 12.94 16.83 -10.67
C LEU A 351 11.80 16.43 -11.62
N VAL A 352 10.68 15.88 -11.12
CA VAL A 352 9.48 15.58 -11.91
C VAL A 352 8.99 16.82 -12.67
N ARG A 353 8.87 17.95 -11.99
CA ARG A 353 8.41 19.20 -12.62
C ARG A 353 9.36 19.71 -13.71
N ILE A 354 10.64 19.52 -13.50
CA ILE A 354 11.67 19.85 -14.51
C ILE A 354 11.57 18.85 -15.67
N GLY A 355 11.42 17.57 -15.39
CA GLY A 355 11.28 16.50 -16.37
C GLY A 355 10.04 16.66 -17.24
N GLU A 356 8.91 17.06 -16.64
CA GLU A 356 7.66 17.36 -17.36
C GLU A 356 7.87 18.43 -18.45
N GLN A 357 8.62 19.49 -18.13
CA GLN A 357 8.95 20.55 -19.09
C GLN A 357 9.94 20.09 -20.18
N LEU A 358 10.80 19.13 -19.85
CA LEU A 358 11.79 18.58 -20.79
C LEU A 358 11.25 17.43 -21.65
N ALA A 359 10.21 16.73 -21.21
CA ALA A 359 9.68 15.54 -21.86
C ALA A 359 9.29 15.76 -23.36
N PRO A 360 8.65 16.88 -23.77
CA PRO A 360 8.37 17.13 -25.18
C PRO A 360 9.63 17.15 -26.05
N TYR A 361 10.70 17.79 -25.57
CA TYR A 361 11.97 17.88 -26.29
C TYR A 361 12.71 16.54 -26.35
N ALA A 362 12.62 15.74 -25.27
CA ALA A 362 13.17 14.40 -25.25
C ALA A 362 12.42 13.48 -26.26
N LYS A 363 11.10 13.58 -26.38
CA LYS A 363 10.31 12.84 -27.35
C LYS A 363 10.66 13.23 -28.79
N GLU A 364 10.75 14.52 -29.10
CA GLU A 364 11.19 15.00 -30.42
C GLU A 364 12.61 14.53 -30.76
N GLY A 365 13.52 14.56 -29.80
CA GLY A 365 14.89 14.05 -29.97
C GLY A 365 14.92 12.55 -30.23
N LEU A 366 14.12 11.76 -29.51
CA LEU A 366 13.99 10.33 -29.72
C LEU A 366 13.37 10.00 -31.10
N GLU A 367 12.33 10.70 -31.50
CA GLU A 367 11.73 10.55 -32.84
C GLU A 367 12.74 10.87 -33.94
N TYR A 368 13.53 11.92 -33.79
CA TYR A 368 14.58 12.27 -34.73
C TYR A 368 15.65 11.15 -34.80
N LEU A 369 16.07 10.60 -33.64
CA LEU A 369 17.01 9.49 -33.57
C LEU A 369 16.46 8.23 -34.25
N VAL A 370 15.20 7.87 -33.95
CA VAL A 370 14.56 6.69 -34.52
C VAL A 370 14.40 6.83 -36.04
N ASN A 371 13.97 7.99 -36.51
CA ASN A 371 13.62 8.19 -37.91
C ASN A 371 14.83 8.53 -38.82
N ASN A 372 15.88 9.17 -38.25
CA ASN A 372 16.97 9.69 -39.07
C ASN A 372 18.34 9.10 -38.72
N VAL A 373 18.58 8.68 -37.48
CA VAL A 373 19.90 8.21 -37.03
C VAL A 373 19.99 6.67 -37.00
N LEU A 374 18.97 6.02 -36.40
CA LEU A 374 18.95 4.54 -36.30
C LEU A 374 19.01 3.84 -37.68
N PRO A 375 18.27 4.28 -38.72
CA PRO A 375 18.37 3.64 -40.03
C PRO A 375 19.78 3.75 -40.67
N VAL A 376 20.46 4.87 -40.41
CA VAL A 376 21.84 5.07 -40.88
C VAL A 376 22.82 4.23 -40.08
N VAL A 377 22.61 4.13 -38.75
CA VAL A 377 23.46 3.30 -37.88
C VAL A 377 23.22 1.82 -38.16
N SER A 378 21.98 1.36 -38.37
CA SER A 378 21.67 -0.04 -38.67
C SER A 378 22.24 -0.46 -40.02
N SER A 379 22.16 0.38 -41.07
CA SER A 379 22.77 0.10 -42.37
C SER A 379 24.28 0.05 -42.29
N LYS A 380 24.89 0.88 -41.45
CA LYS A 380 26.34 0.88 -41.20
C LYS A 380 26.80 -0.28 -40.30
N LEU A 381 25.94 -0.74 -39.37
CA LEU A 381 26.22 -1.94 -38.58
C LEU A 381 26.27 -3.21 -39.42
N GLU A 382 25.43 -3.34 -40.44
CA GLU A 382 25.47 -4.44 -41.40
C GLU A 382 26.80 -4.47 -42.20
N GLU A 383 27.38 -3.31 -42.48
CA GLU A 383 28.68 -3.18 -43.10
C GLU A 383 29.85 -3.43 -42.11
N ILE A 384 29.72 -3.01 -40.86
CA ILE A 384 30.80 -3.06 -39.85
C ILE A 384 30.87 -4.43 -39.14
N VAL A 385 29.73 -5.11 -38.91
CA VAL A 385 29.69 -6.41 -38.23
C VAL A 385 30.57 -7.47 -38.90
N PRO A 386 30.55 -7.66 -40.23
CA PRO A 386 31.48 -8.59 -40.88
C PRO A 386 32.94 -8.21 -40.66
N VAL A 387 33.30 -6.94 -40.76
CA VAL A 387 34.66 -6.42 -40.55
C VAL A 387 35.13 -6.63 -39.12
N VAL A 388 34.27 -6.44 -38.13
CA VAL A 388 34.60 -6.69 -36.70
C VAL A 388 34.72 -8.19 -36.43
N ILE A 389 33.90 -9.04 -37.05
CA ILE A 389 33.99 -10.49 -36.92
C ILE A 389 35.31 -11.00 -37.58
N ASP A 390 35.64 -10.49 -38.76
CA ASP A 390 36.88 -10.86 -39.47
C ASP A 390 38.12 -10.32 -38.76
N ALA A 391 38.06 -9.12 -38.20
CA ALA A 391 39.12 -8.59 -37.34
C ALA A 391 39.24 -9.40 -36.03
N GLY A 392 38.13 -9.82 -35.43
CA GLY A 392 38.08 -10.69 -34.26
C GLY A 392 38.69 -12.08 -34.55
N LYS A 393 38.41 -12.67 -35.71
CA LYS A 393 39.06 -13.93 -36.16
C LYS A 393 40.56 -13.79 -36.41
N ALA A 394 40.96 -12.72 -37.09
CA ALA A 394 42.36 -12.44 -37.32
C ALA A 394 43.15 -12.17 -36.03
N LEU A 395 42.54 -11.51 -35.05
CA LEU A 395 43.11 -11.32 -33.70
C LEU A 395 43.21 -12.65 -32.93
N TRP A 396 42.22 -13.53 -33.05
CA TRP A 396 42.23 -14.85 -32.42
C TRP A 396 43.30 -15.77 -33.03
N GLU A 397 43.45 -15.73 -34.34
CA GLU A 397 44.45 -16.51 -35.05
C GLU A 397 45.89 -16.02 -34.76
N ASN A 398 46.07 -14.72 -34.52
CA ASN A 398 47.39 -14.08 -34.24
C ASN A 398 47.58 -13.69 -32.77
N ARG A 399 47.04 -14.43 -31.83
CA ARG A 399 47.11 -14.16 -30.38
C ARG A 399 48.51 -14.03 -29.78
N GLY A 400 49.56 -14.35 -30.54
CA GLY A 400 50.96 -14.13 -30.13
C GLY A 400 51.47 -12.68 -30.28
N THR A 401 50.72 -11.82 -31.00
CA THR A 401 51.13 -10.44 -31.30
C THR A 401 50.24 -9.38 -30.58
N ILE A 402 49.36 -9.80 -29.70
CA ILE A 402 48.32 -8.96 -29.08
C ILE A 402 48.88 -7.90 -28.11
N LEU A 403 50.10 -8.06 -27.61
CA LEU A 403 50.72 -7.11 -26.67
C LEU A 403 51.06 -5.75 -27.27
N ALA A 404 51.10 -5.62 -28.61
CA ALA A 404 51.45 -4.36 -29.28
C ALA A 404 50.24 -3.53 -29.72
N LEU A 405 49.00 -4.06 -29.68
CA LEU A 405 47.78 -3.41 -30.19
C LEU A 405 46.80 -2.93 -29.11
N GLY A 406 47.15 -2.98 -27.83
CA GLY A 406 46.31 -2.55 -26.72
C GLY A 406 45.80 -1.09 -26.80
N SER A 407 46.54 -0.23 -27.53
CA SER A 407 46.16 1.18 -27.69
C SER A 407 45.02 1.42 -28.70
N ALA A 408 44.91 0.57 -29.74
CA ALA A 408 43.91 0.75 -30.80
C ALA A 408 42.50 0.30 -30.36
N VAL A 409 42.41 -0.76 -29.51
CA VAL A 409 41.14 -1.26 -28.98
C VAL A 409 40.59 -0.29 -27.93
N VAL A 410 41.44 0.33 -27.11
CA VAL A 410 41.03 1.37 -26.14
C VAL A 410 40.45 2.58 -26.85
N THR A 411 40.96 2.95 -28.03
CA THR A 411 40.43 4.06 -28.83
C THR A 411 39.07 3.72 -29.46
N ALA A 412 38.87 2.48 -29.92
CA ALA A 412 37.57 2.04 -30.47
C ALA A 412 36.48 1.91 -29.39
N VAL A 413 36.83 1.38 -28.20
CA VAL A 413 35.91 1.30 -27.03
C VAL A 413 35.66 2.69 -26.48
N GLY A 414 36.62 3.60 -26.50
CA GLY A 414 36.46 5.00 -26.13
C GLY A 414 35.51 5.74 -27.08
N ALA A 415 35.59 5.49 -28.39
CA ALA A 415 34.68 6.03 -29.38
C ALA A 415 33.26 5.46 -29.23
N PHE A 416 33.11 4.17 -28.87
CA PHE A 416 31.82 3.54 -28.62
C PHE A 416 31.18 4.03 -27.31
N LYS A 417 31.97 4.24 -26.24
CA LYS A 417 31.50 4.91 -25.01
C LYS A 417 31.16 6.38 -25.25
N GLY A 418 31.90 7.08 -26.11
CA GLY A 418 31.58 8.44 -26.52
C GLY A 418 30.26 8.53 -27.28
N LEU A 419 29.92 7.54 -28.10
CA LEU A 419 28.63 7.43 -28.79
C LEU A 419 27.47 7.07 -27.81
N GLN A 420 27.73 6.21 -26.83
CA GLN A 420 26.75 5.92 -25.78
C GLN A 420 26.46 7.14 -24.88
N VAL A 421 27.48 7.95 -24.57
CA VAL A 421 27.33 9.19 -23.80
C VAL A 421 26.64 10.28 -24.66
N ALA A 422 26.93 10.33 -25.96
CA ALA A 422 26.24 11.26 -26.86
C ALA A 422 24.78 10.86 -27.14
N SER A 423 24.43 9.57 -27.12
CA SER A 423 23.04 9.09 -27.22
C SER A 423 22.27 9.18 -25.90
N ALA A 424 22.95 9.38 -24.77
CA ALA A 424 22.36 9.66 -23.47
C ALA A 424 22.28 11.18 -23.16
N ALA A 425 22.82 12.02 -24.04
CA ALA A 425 22.91 13.49 -23.90
C ALA A 425 22.13 14.26 -24.96
N VAL A 426 21.23 13.56 -25.72
CA VAL A 426 20.33 14.20 -26.70
C VAL A 426 18.87 13.88 -26.28
#